data_5ba894db796417e625ae23ccc666db36
#
_entry.id   5ba894db796417e625ae23ccc666db36
#
_cell.length_a   1.000
_cell.length_b   1.000
_cell.length_c   1.000
_cell.angle_alpha   90.00
_cell.angle_beta   90.00
_cell.angle_gamma   90.00
#
_symmetry.space_group_name_H-M   'P 1'
#
loop_
_entity.id
_entity.type
_entity.pdbx_description
1 polymer ?
#
loop_
_entity_poly.entity_id
_entity_poly.type
_entity_poly.pdbx_seq_one_letter_code
_entity_poly.pdbx_strand_id
1 'polypeptide(L)'
;MKLALVGDIGGTNARFALWENDQLHSVRVLATADFACPQEAIKLYLSDLDLALGAVGSVCLSVAGPVSGDEFRFTNNHWRLSRSGFCKDLQVDNLLLINDFSAMALGMTRLQPEDVRQVCPGIPDPTRPAVVIGPGTGLGVGTLLNLGEAQWMALPGEGGHVDLPMSNPREVQLWQHIYNEIGHVSAESILSGSGLPRVYRAICAVDGHTPVLDSDRAITAAALAGDPVALQVLEHFSCWLGRVAGNNVLTIGGRGGVYIVGGVIPRFADIFLASGFARSFADKGCMSDYLKGIPVWLVTAPYPGLIGAGVALQQAFG
;
A
#
# COMPACT_ATOMS: atom_id res chain seq x y z
N MET A 1 18.20 18.65 9.56
CA MET A 1 18.38 17.31 10.20
C MET A 1 19.72 16.73 9.72
N LYS A 2 20.50 16.02 10.58
CA LYS A 2 21.65 15.24 10.11
C LYS A 2 21.17 14.21 9.08
N LEU A 3 22.08 13.74 8.21
CA LEU A 3 21.81 12.64 7.28
C LEU A 3 21.10 11.49 8.01
N ALA A 4 20.00 11.01 7.47
CA ALA A 4 19.22 9.94 8.05
C ALA A 4 19.10 8.75 7.07
N LEU A 5 18.80 7.57 7.59
CA LEU A 5 18.53 6.38 6.81
C LEU A 5 17.06 5.99 6.95
N VAL A 6 16.44 5.68 5.84
CA VAL A 6 15.09 5.15 5.80
C VAL A 6 15.07 3.76 5.19
N GLY A 7 14.21 2.89 5.71
CA GLY A 7 14.06 1.52 5.21
C GLY A 7 12.59 1.12 5.09
N ASP A 8 12.29 0.34 4.04
CA ASP A 8 11.02 -0.35 3.84
C ASP A 8 11.28 -1.85 3.81
N ILE A 9 10.83 -2.55 4.85
CA ILE A 9 11.20 -3.94 5.09
C ILE A 9 10.04 -4.87 4.76
N GLY A 10 10.11 -5.47 3.59
CA GLY A 10 9.16 -6.48 3.15
C GLY A 10 9.59 -7.92 3.48
N GLY A 11 8.80 -8.89 3.04
CA GLY A 11 9.09 -10.31 3.25
C GLY A 11 10.30 -10.82 2.47
N THR A 12 10.43 -10.41 1.22
CA THR A 12 11.49 -10.88 0.30
C THR A 12 12.60 -9.85 0.12
N ASN A 13 12.27 -8.57 0.15
CA ASN A 13 13.19 -7.48 -0.11
C ASN A 13 13.12 -6.44 1.00
N ALA A 14 14.26 -5.87 1.34
CA ALA A 14 14.41 -4.66 2.13
C ALA A 14 14.91 -3.55 1.19
N ARG A 15 14.30 -2.38 1.27
CA ARG A 15 14.71 -1.20 0.53
C ARG A 15 15.30 -0.19 1.50
N PHE A 16 16.46 0.36 1.18
CA PHE A 16 17.11 1.39 1.98
C PHE A 16 17.40 2.61 1.13
N ALA A 17 17.37 3.78 1.75
CA ALA A 17 17.77 5.03 1.14
C ALA A 17 18.33 5.97 2.22
N LEU A 18 19.14 6.93 1.80
CA LEU A 18 19.46 8.10 2.61
C LEU A 18 18.34 9.12 2.46
N TRP A 19 18.02 9.80 3.56
CA TRP A 19 17.04 10.86 3.62
C TRP A 19 17.71 12.18 4.01
N GLU A 20 17.66 13.13 3.11
CA GLU A 20 18.24 14.46 3.29
C GLU A 20 17.44 15.50 2.51
N ASN A 21 17.15 16.66 3.12
CA ASN A 21 16.45 17.79 2.48
C ASN A 21 15.13 17.38 1.79
N ASP A 22 14.31 16.58 2.44
CA ASP A 22 13.03 16.05 1.92
C ASP A 22 13.15 15.14 0.68
N GLN A 23 14.33 14.58 0.42
CA GLN A 23 14.59 13.74 -0.74
C GLN A 23 15.24 12.41 -0.38
N LEU A 24 14.93 11.40 -1.20
CA LEU A 24 15.59 10.09 -1.14
C LEU A 24 16.83 10.12 -2.04
N HIS A 25 17.92 9.58 -1.49
CA HIS A 25 19.18 9.41 -2.22
C HIS A 25 19.64 7.96 -2.12
N SER A 26 20.33 7.49 -3.16
CA SER A 26 21.01 6.18 -3.15
C SER A 26 20.10 5.01 -2.79
N VAL A 27 18.88 4.96 -3.35
CA VAL A 27 17.94 3.86 -3.09
C VAL A 27 18.55 2.54 -3.53
N ARG A 28 18.55 1.54 -2.62
CA ARG A 28 18.96 0.16 -2.92
C ARG A 28 17.93 -0.84 -2.44
N VAL A 29 17.86 -1.95 -3.15
CA VAL A 29 17.00 -3.10 -2.83
C VAL A 29 17.92 -4.28 -2.54
N LEU A 30 17.78 -4.87 -1.35
CA LEU A 30 18.53 -6.03 -0.90
C LEU A 30 17.56 -7.18 -0.59
N ALA A 31 17.95 -8.41 -0.91
CA ALA A 31 17.14 -9.57 -0.55
C ALA A 31 17.26 -9.86 0.94
N THR A 32 16.14 -9.98 1.65
CA THR A 32 16.14 -10.23 3.10
C THR A 32 16.76 -11.58 3.46
N ALA A 33 16.69 -12.56 2.54
CA ALA A 33 17.26 -13.89 2.73
C ALA A 33 18.80 -13.91 2.83
N ASP A 34 19.46 -12.87 2.31
CA ASP A 34 20.93 -12.81 2.27
C ASP A 34 21.56 -12.33 3.59
N PHE A 35 20.75 -11.91 4.58
CA PHE A 35 21.20 -11.32 5.83
C PHE A 35 20.50 -11.95 7.03
N ALA A 36 21.20 -12.11 8.14
CA ALA A 36 20.64 -12.64 9.38
C ALA A 36 19.73 -11.65 10.10
N CYS A 37 19.97 -10.33 9.93
CA CYS A 37 19.22 -9.27 10.59
C CYS A 37 19.29 -7.95 9.77
N PRO A 38 18.43 -6.97 10.08
CA PRO A 38 18.44 -5.68 9.35
C PRO A 38 19.74 -4.90 9.53
N GLN A 39 20.43 -5.05 10.67
CA GLN A 39 21.71 -4.35 10.91
C GLN A 39 22.80 -4.78 9.92
N GLU A 40 22.88 -6.08 9.57
CA GLU A 40 23.85 -6.56 8.56
C GLU A 40 23.58 -5.97 7.19
N ALA A 41 22.30 -5.95 6.77
CA ALA A 41 21.91 -5.35 5.50
C ALA A 41 22.22 -3.83 5.45
N ILE A 42 21.98 -3.12 6.54
CA ILE A 42 22.29 -1.68 6.64
C ILE A 42 23.81 -1.42 6.66
N LYS A 43 24.59 -2.27 7.35
CA LYS A 43 26.06 -2.17 7.33
C LYS A 43 26.62 -2.32 5.92
N LEU A 44 26.11 -3.29 5.15
CA LEU A 44 26.49 -3.43 3.74
C LEU A 44 26.06 -2.19 2.94
N TYR A 45 24.83 -1.72 3.10
CA TYR A 45 24.33 -0.54 2.42
C TYR A 45 25.19 0.71 2.66
N LEU A 46 25.58 0.98 3.92
CA LEU A 46 26.44 2.10 4.28
C LEU A 46 27.87 1.92 3.74
N SER A 47 28.44 0.71 3.85
CA SER A 47 29.78 0.40 3.30
C SER A 47 29.85 0.61 1.79
N ASP A 48 28.82 0.24 1.06
CA ASP A 48 28.74 0.43 -0.39
C ASP A 48 28.64 1.91 -0.82
N LEU A 49 28.35 2.80 0.12
CA LEU A 49 28.33 4.26 -0.05
C LEU A 49 29.56 4.95 0.56
N ASP A 50 30.56 4.19 0.99
CA ASP A 50 31.75 4.68 1.70
C ASP A 50 31.41 5.48 2.96
N LEU A 51 30.28 5.15 3.62
CA LEU A 51 29.82 5.76 4.86
C LEU A 51 30.22 4.91 6.08
N ALA A 52 30.87 5.55 7.06
CA ALA A 52 31.17 4.90 8.35
C ALA A 52 29.91 4.67 9.20
N LEU A 53 29.99 3.72 10.13
CA LEU A 53 28.98 3.60 11.19
C LEU A 53 28.88 4.92 11.97
N GLY A 54 27.67 5.36 12.31
CA GLY A 54 27.45 6.66 12.94
C GLY A 54 27.42 7.88 11.98
N ALA A 55 27.65 7.67 10.68
CA ALA A 55 27.49 8.74 9.68
C ALA A 55 26.03 9.22 9.58
N VAL A 56 25.06 8.34 9.83
CA VAL A 56 23.64 8.67 9.92
C VAL A 56 23.24 8.82 11.39
N GLY A 57 22.52 9.90 11.72
CA GLY A 57 22.11 10.17 13.12
C GLY A 57 20.83 9.43 13.53
N SER A 58 19.94 9.19 12.60
CA SER A 58 18.63 8.57 12.85
C SER A 58 18.24 7.59 11.76
N VAL A 59 17.52 6.55 12.13
CA VAL A 59 17.01 5.52 11.23
C VAL A 59 15.50 5.38 11.41
N CYS A 60 14.73 5.33 10.30
CA CYS A 60 13.34 4.89 10.33
C CYS A 60 13.16 3.64 9.48
N LEU A 61 12.58 2.60 10.06
CA LEU A 61 12.20 1.39 9.34
C LEU A 61 10.67 1.27 9.28
N SER A 62 10.15 1.21 8.08
CA SER A 62 8.77 0.86 7.77
C SER A 62 8.65 -0.66 7.80
N VAL A 63 7.76 -1.19 8.63
CA VAL A 63 7.65 -2.61 8.93
C VAL A 63 6.19 -3.07 8.98
N ALA A 64 5.91 -4.29 8.55
CA ALA A 64 4.58 -4.87 8.69
C ALA A 64 4.31 -5.30 10.14
N GLY A 65 3.09 -5.01 10.62
CA GLY A 65 2.62 -5.41 11.95
C GLY A 65 2.74 -4.33 13.02
N PRO A 66 2.26 -4.64 14.23
CA PRO A 66 2.23 -3.70 15.36
C PRO A 66 3.65 -3.45 15.91
N VAL A 67 3.96 -2.19 16.17
CA VAL A 67 5.27 -1.74 16.65
C VAL A 67 5.21 -1.37 18.13
N SER A 68 5.69 -2.24 19.02
CA SER A 68 5.71 -1.99 20.46
C SER A 68 6.92 -2.63 21.14
N GLY A 69 7.37 -2.04 22.26
CA GLY A 69 8.47 -2.57 23.08
C GLY A 69 9.86 -2.42 22.46
N ASP A 70 10.89 -3.03 23.11
CA ASP A 70 12.26 -3.03 22.63
C ASP A 70 12.51 -4.10 21.57
N GLU A 71 11.98 -5.30 21.79
CA GLU A 71 12.14 -6.42 20.86
C GLU A 71 11.07 -6.36 19.75
N PHE A 72 11.53 -6.42 18.49
CA PHE A 72 10.65 -6.49 17.32
C PHE A 72 10.98 -7.73 16.48
N ARG A 73 9.93 -8.48 16.12
CA ARG A 73 9.99 -9.60 15.19
C ARG A 73 9.24 -9.25 13.93
N PHE A 74 9.92 -9.32 12.79
CA PHE A 74 9.28 -9.07 11.49
C PHE A 74 8.28 -10.20 11.16
N THR A 75 7.08 -9.84 10.79
CA THR A 75 6.00 -10.80 10.51
C THR A 75 6.19 -11.56 9.20
N ASN A 76 6.83 -10.92 8.22
CA ASN A 76 6.92 -11.39 6.84
C ASN A 76 8.29 -11.99 6.49
N ASN A 77 9.27 -12.00 7.43
CA ASN A 77 10.57 -12.58 7.23
C ASN A 77 11.15 -13.09 8.55
N HIS A 78 12.38 -13.64 8.52
CA HIS A 78 13.05 -14.25 9.69
C HIS A 78 13.74 -13.25 10.62
N TRP A 79 13.79 -11.96 10.26
CA TRP A 79 14.55 -10.97 11.00
C TRP A 79 13.94 -10.66 12.38
N ARG A 80 14.82 -10.27 13.27
CA ARG A 80 14.51 -9.75 14.60
C ARG A 80 15.47 -8.60 14.90
N LEU A 81 15.05 -7.65 15.72
CA LEU A 81 15.89 -6.60 16.25
C LEU A 81 15.49 -6.26 17.67
N SER A 82 16.46 -5.89 18.49
CA SER A 82 16.30 -5.11 19.71
C SER A 82 16.59 -3.65 19.37
N ARG A 83 15.74 -2.72 19.74
CA ARG A 83 15.94 -1.28 19.43
C ARG A 83 17.23 -0.75 20.02
N SER A 84 17.50 -1.10 21.30
CA SER A 84 18.72 -0.71 22.00
C SER A 84 19.97 -1.35 21.39
N GLY A 85 19.91 -2.63 21.03
CA GLY A 85 20.97 -3.33 20.30
C GLY A 85 21.22 -2.74 18.92
N PHE A 86 20.17 -2.44 18.16
CA PHE A 86 20.26 -1.82 16.83
C PHE A 86 20.99 -0.47 16.87
N CYS A 87 20.59 0.42 17.78
CA CYS A 87 21.22 1.73 17.93
C CYS A 87 22.71 1.61 18.27
N LYS A 88 23.07 0.70 19.18
CA LYS A 88 24.46 0.44 19.55
C LYS A 88 25.29 -0.11 18.38
N ASP A 89 24.74 -1.10 17.64
CA ASP A 89 25.44 -1.79 16.57
C ASP A 89 25.74 -0.89 15.37
N LEU A 90 24.84 0.06 15.07
CA LEU A 90 24.97 0.99 13.96
C LEU A 90 25.49 2.38 14.37
N GLN A 91 25.68 2.61 15.68
CA GLN A 91 26.13 3.88 16.27
C GLN A 91 25.19 5.06 15.87
N VAL A 92 23.87 4.80 15.90
CA VAL A 92 22.85 5.79 15.62
C VAL A 92 22.19 6.27 16.91
N ASP A 93 21.77 7.55 16.92
CA ASP A 93 21.15 8.16 18.10
C ASP A 93 19.71 7.67 18.27
N ASN A 94 18.98 7.47 17.15
CA ASN A 94 17.56 7.18 17.17
C ASN A 94 17.16 6.08 16.17
N LEU A 95 16.28 5.18 16.61
CA LEU A 95 15.56 4.24 15.74
C LEU A 95 14.05 4.46 15.89
N LEU A 96 13.40 4.81 14.80
CA LEU A 96 11.94 4.85 14.67
C LEU A 96 11.47 3.62 13.89
N LEU A 97 10.53 2.86 14.45
CA LEU A 97 9.81 1.83 13.71
C LEU A 97 8.38 2.31 13.50
N ILE A 98 7.89 2.25 12.27
CA ILE A 98 6.51 2.61 11.94
C ILE A 98 5.86 1.50 11.12
N ASN A 99 4.55 1.39 11.21
CA ASN A 99 3.81 0.46 10.35
C ASN A 99 3.97 0.85 8.88
N ASP A 100 4.03 -0.14 7.97
CA ASP A 100 4.25 0.05 6.53
C ASP A 100 3.16 0.92 5.87
N PHE A 101 1.89 0.73 6.24
CA PHE A 101 0.81 1.58 5.73
C PHE A 101 0.79 2.99 6.37
N SER A 102 1.29 3.14 7.59
CA SER A 102 1.54 4.47 8.17
C SER A 102 2.61 5.23 7.40
N ALA A 103 3.72 4.54 7.05
CA ALA A 103 4.75 5.11 6.19
C ALA A 103 4.16 5.48 4.81
N MET A 104 3.41 4.56 4.20
CA MET A 104 2.76 4.82 2.93
C MET A 104 1.87 6.06 2.98
N ALA A 105 1.04 6.21 4.03
CA ALA A 105 0.15 7.35 4.20
C ALA A 105 0.93 8.66 4.37
N LEU A 106 1.99 8.68 5.18
CA LEU A 106 2.84 9.86 5.33
C LEU A 106 3.54 10.25 4.04
N GLY A 107 3.90 9.28 3.19
CA GLY A 107 4.49 9.52 1.87
C GLY A 107 3.59 10.34 0.95
N MET A 108 2.26 10.25 1.10
CA MET A 108 1.30 11.04 0.31
C MET A 108 1.46 12.56 0.52
N THR A 109 2.04 12.98 1.63
CA THR A 109 2.26 14.41 1.95
C THR A 109 3.36 15.07 1.12
N ARG A 110 4.15 14.29 0.37
CA ARG A 110 5.28 14.78 -0.44
C ARG A 110 5.10 14.54 -1.94
N LEU A 111 3.93 14.01 -2.36
CA LEU A 111 3.64 13.77 -3.77
C LEU A 111 3.59 15.07 -4.55
N GLN A 112 4.15 15.03 -5.75
CA GLN A 112 4.06 16.08 -6.74
C GLN A 112 2.98 15.74 -7.79
N PRO A 113 2.50 16.68 -8.61
CA PRO A 113 1.48 16.41 -9.62
C PRO A 113 1.85 15.28 -10.60
N GLU A 114 3.13 15.11 -10.91
CA GLU A 114 3.66 14.05 -11.78
C GLU A 114 3.68 12.65 -11.14
N ASP A 115 3.57 12.59 -9.81
CA ASP A 115 3.57 11.36 -9.02
C ASP A 115 2.23 10.66 -8.97
N VAL A 116 1.22 11.24 -9.59
CA VAL A 116 -0.16 10.72 -9.54
C VAL A 116 -0.86 10.75 -10.89
N ARG A 117 -1.75 9.78 -11.11
CA ARG A 117 -2.72 9.79 -12.21
C ARG A 117 -4.12 9.96 -11.63
N GLN A 118 -4.87 10.93 -12.14
CA GLN A 118 -6.23 11.17 -11.67
C GLN A 118 -7.19 10.05 -12.12
N VAL A 119 -7.90 9.45 -11.16
CA VAL A 119 -8.92 8.41 -11.36
C VAL A 119 -10.32 9.03 -11.30
N CYS A 120 -10.59 9.81 -10.24
CA CYS A 120 -11.82 10.60 -10.12
C CYS A 120 -11.45 12.08 -9.95
N PRO A 121 -12.09 12.99 -10.71
CA PRO A 121 -11.86 14.42 -10.53
C PRO A 121 -12.49 14.92 -9.24
N GLY A 122 -11.90 15.96 -8.64
CA GLY A 122 -12.42 16.58 -7.44
C GLY A 122 -11.45 17.58 -6.83
N ILE A 123 -11.88 18.19 -5.73
CA ILE A 123 -11.08 19.12 -4.93
C ILE A 123 -11.00 18.55 -3.53
N PRO A 124 -9.78 18.26 -3.03
CA PRO A 124 -9.62 17.71 -1.68
C PRO A 124 -9.99 18.77 -0.62
N ASP A 125 -10.66 18.34 0.43
CA ASP A 125 -10.86 19.15 1.64
C ASP A 125 -9.69 18.89 2.61
N PRO A 126 -8.74 19.82 2.74
CA PRO A 126 -7.53 19.60 3.54
C PRO A 126 -7.82 19.52 5.05
N THR A 127 -9.03 19.85 5.49
CA THR A 127 -9.45 19.73 6.90
C THR A 127 -10.04 18.37 7.22
N ARG A 128 -10.19 17.50 6.24
CA ARG A 128 -10.79 16.18 6.38
C ARG A 128 -9.75 15.07 6.16
N PRO A 129 -9.99 13.88 6.73
CA PRO A 129 -9.13 12.74 6.50
C PRO A 129 -9.02 12.39 5.02
N ALA A 130 -7.87 11.86 4.61
CA ALA A 130 -7.69 11.16 3.33
C ALA A 130 -7.56 9.65 3.56
N VAL A 131 -8.07 8.86 2.61
CA VAL A 131 -7.91 7.41 2.59
C VAL A 131 -6.69 7.05 1.77
N VAL A 132 -5.86 6.14 2.29
CA VAL A 132 -4.78 5.49 1.54
C VAL A 132 -5.09 4.02 1.47
N ILE A 133 -5.25 3.48 0.26
CA ILE A 133 -5.63 2.09 0.03
C ILE A 133 -4.74 1.46 -1.03
N GLY A 134 -4.23 0.26 -0.79
CA GLY A 134 -3.22 -0.31 -1.67
C GLY A 134 -3.28 -1.81 -1.87
N PRO A 135 -3.75 -2.25 -3.05
CA PRO A 135 -3.58 -3.65 -3.47
C PRO A 135 -2.11 -3.98 -3.74
N GLY A 136 -1.59 -4.93 -2.98
CA GLY A 136 -0.23 -5.47 -3.09
C GLY A 136 -0.24 -6.98 -2.92
N THR A 137 0.64 -7.53 -2.08
CA THR A 137 0.58 -8.92 -1.62
C THR A 137 -0.74 -9.16 -0.85
N GLY A 138 -1.13 -8.19 -0.02
CA GLY A 138 -2.43 -8.06 0.63
C GLY A 138 -3.14 -6.78 0.20
N LEU A 139 -4.10 -6.32 1.02
CA LEU A 139 -4.80 -5.04 0.86
C LEU A 139 -4.58 -4.20 2.12
N GLY A 140 -3.68 -3.23 2.03
CA GLY A 140 -3.52 -2.28 3.11
C GLY A 140 -4.51 -1.11 3.01
N VAL A 141 -4.95 -0.61 4.16
CA VAL A 141 -5.78 0.59 4.27
C VAL A 141 -5.30 1.42 5.44
N GLY A 142 -5.07 2.71 5.19
CA GLY A 142 -4.67 3.67 6.20
C GLY A 142 -5.42 4.99 6.04
N THR A 143 -5.37 5.80 7.08
CA THR A 143 -5.97 7.13 7.10
C THR A 143 -4.88 8.17 7.35
N LEU A 144 -4.89 9.24 6.56
CA LEU A 144 -4.01 10.37 6.72
C LEU A 144 -4.79 11.58 7.22
N LEU A 145 -4.34 12.19 8.33
CA LEU A 145 -4.92 13.38 8.95
C LEU A 145 -3.94 14.54 8.87
N ASN A 146 -4.43 15.69 8.42
CA ASN A 146 -3.70 16.95 8.51
C ASN A 146 -4.02 17.61 9.87
N LEU A 147 -3.00 17.79 10.69
CA LEU A 147 -3.13 18.43 12.02
C LEU A 147 -2.84 19.93 12.00
N GLY A 148 -2.54 20.48 10.81
CA GLY A 148 -2.07 21.87 10.68
C GLY A 148 -0.56 22.00 10.89
N GLU A 149 -0.01 23.19 10.61
CA GLU A 149 1.41 23.52 10.82
C GLU A 149 2.40 22.47 10.22
N ALA A 150 2.06 21.93 9.04
CA ALA A 150 2.80 20.87 8.36
C ALA A 150 2.94 19.55 9.17
N GLN A 151 2.12 19.36 10.20
CA GLN A 151 2.05 18.10 10.95
C GLN A 151 0.97 17.17 10.39
N TRP A 152 1.31 15.92 10.32
CA TRP A 152 0.44 14.86 9.77
C TRP A 152 0.40 13.66 10.71
N MET A 153 -0.76 13.05 10.80
CA MET A 153 -0.94 11.79 11.53
C MET A 153 -1.41 10.70 10.56
N ALA A 154 -0.69 9.60 10.53
CA ALA A 154 -1.14 8.39 9.87
C ALA A 154 -1.78 7.46 10.90
N LEU A 155 -3.03 7.09 10.68
CA LEU A 155 -3.73 6.09 11.49
C LEU A 155 -3.72 4.77 10.71
N PRO A 156 -2.99 3.76 11.18
CA PRO A 156 -3.02 2.43 10.60
C PRO A 156 -4.38 1.78 10.87
N GLY A 157 -4.83 0.93 9.96
CA GLY A 157 -6.05 0.16 10.12
C GLY A 157 -5.96 -1.14 9.33
N GLU A 158 -6.80 -2.09 9.68
CA GLU A 158 -6.92 -3.39 9.02
C GLU A 158 -8.15 -3.41 8.06
N GLY A 159 -8.36 -2.30 7.36
CA GLY A 159 -9.51 -2.11 6.46
C GLY A 159 -9.52 -3.04 5.24
N GLY A 160 -8.43 -3.76 4.98
CA GLY A 160 -8.39 -4.84 3.98
C GLY A 160 -9.13 -6.10 4.42
N HIS A 161 -9.28 -6.31 5.73
CA HIS A 161 -9.94 -7.49 6.28
C HIS A 161 -11.45 -7.33 6.50
N VAL A 162 -12.04 -6.19 6.11
CA VAL A 162 -13.50 -6.03 6.09
C VAL A 162 -14.15 -6.94 5.05
N ASP A 163 -15.44 -7.24 5.22
CA ASP A 163 -16.19 -8.05 4.27
C ASP A 163 -16.20 -7.44 2.87
N LEU A 164 -16.11 -8.28 1.85
CA LEU A 164 -16.20 -7.84 0.46
C LEU A 164 -17.64 -7.40 0.14
N PRO A 165 -17.88 -6.14 -0.29
CA PRO A 165 -19.22 -5.68 -0.65
C PRO A 165 -19.66 -6.21 -2.02
N MET A 166 -20.90 -6.71 -2.10
CA MET A 166 -21.55 -7.15 -3.33
C MET A 166 -22.70 -6.20 -3.67
N SER A 167 -22.93 -5.91 -4.95
CA SER A 167 -23.96 -4.96 -5.35
C SER A 167 -24.87 -5.45 -6.49
N ASN A 168 -24.59 -6.60 -7.07
CA ASN A 168 -25.41 -7.17 -8.16
C ASN A 168 -25.39 -8.70 -8.13
N PRO A 169 -26.37 -9.36 -8.81
CA PRO A 169 -26.49 -10.82 -8.81
C PRO A 169 -25.25 -11.55 -9.34
N ARG A 170 -24.55 -10.97 -10.30
CA ARG A 170 -23.30 -11.57 -10.84
C ARG A 170 -22.23 -11.67 -9.77
N GLU A 171 -22.02 -10.62 -9.01
CA GLU A 171 -21.06 -10.61 -7.92
C GLU A 171 -21.42 -11.58 -6.81
N VAL A 172 -22.72 -11.76 -6.52
CA VAL A 172 -23.19 -12.77 -5.56
C VAL A 172 -22.83 -14.18 -6.02
N GLN A 173 -22.97 -14.50 -7.30
CA GLN A 173 -22.58 -15.81 -7.86
C GLN A 173 -21.06 -16.03 -7.73
N LEU A 174 -20.25 -15.04 -8.07
CA LEU A 174 -18.79 -15.10 -7.93
C LEU A 174 -18.38 -15.25 -6.47
N TRP A 175 -18.97 -14.44 -5.59
CA TRP A 175 -18.75 -14.50 -4.14
C TRP A 175 -19.10 -15.88 -3.56
N GLN A 176 -20.23 -16.44 -3.95
CA GLN A 176 -20.65 -17.77 -3.47
C GLN A 176 -19.64 -18.85 -3.86
N HIS A 177 -19.10 -18.79 -5.08
CA HIS A 177 -18.06 -19.72 -5.52
C HIS A 177 -16.79 -19.57 -4.67
N ILE A 178 -16.36 -18.32 -4.44
CA ILE A 178 -15.18 -18.00 -3.61
C ILE A 178 -15.41 -18.40 -2.16
N TYR A 179 -16.60 -18.13 -1.60
CA TYR A 179 -16.96 -18.51 -0.25
C TYR A 179 -16.86 -20.03 -0.03
N ASN A 180 -17.31 -20.82 -1.00
CA ASN A 180 -17.20 -22.27 -0.94
C ASN A 180 -15.73 -22.76 -0.96
N GLU A 181 -14.81 -21.96 -1.54
CA GLU A 181 -13.38 -22.28 -1.56
C GLU A 181 -12.67 -21.93 -0.24
N ILE A 182 -12.96 -20.74 0.31
CA ILE A 182 -12.15 -20.18 1.43
C ILE A 182 -12.92 -19.88 2.72
N GLY A 183 -14.25 -20.02 2.71
CA GLY A 183 -15.12 -19.74 3.86
C GLY A 183 -15.39 -18.26 4.05
N HIS A 184 -14.46 -17.48 4.61
CA HIS A 184 -14.60 -16.05 4.81
C HIS A 184 -14.01 -15.25 3.64
N VAL A 185 -14.79 -14.31 3.05
CA VAL A 185 -14.38 -13.51 1.90
C VAL A 185 -14.21 -12.06 2.34
N SER A 186 -12.99 -11.71 2.74
CA SER A 186 -12.61 -10.33 3.01
C SER A 186 -12.31 -9.55 1.71
N ALA A 187 -12.24 -8.24 1.79
CA ALA A 187 -11.79 -7.39 0.70
C ALA A 187 -10.39 -7.79 0.20
N GLU A 188 -9.44 -8.07 1.12
CA GLU A 188 -8.10 -8.54 0.80
C GLU A 188 -8.08 -9.86 0.03
N SER A 189 -9.00 -10.78 0.35
CA SER A 189 -9.09 -12.08 -0.35
C SER A 189 -9.24 -11.92 -1.87
N ILE A 190 -9.72 -10.75 -2.31
CA ILE A 190 -10.00 -10.43 -3.71
C ILE A 190 -9.09 -9.31 -4.21
N LEU A 191 -8.92 -8.25 -3.44
CA LEU A 191 -8.21 -7.03 -3.82
C LEU A 191 -6.71 -7.12 -3.50
N SER A 192 -6.08 -8.20 -3.95
CA SER A 192 -4.65 -8.46 -3.79
C SER A 192 -4.10 -9.21 -5.00
N GLY A 193 -2.78 -9.35 -5.08
CA GLY A 193 -2.16 -10.17 -6.13
C GLY A 193 -2.67 -11.60 -6.15
N SER A 194 -2.83 -12.21 -4.97
CA SER A 194 -3.39 -13.57 -4.82
C SER A 194 -4.89 -13.65 -5.09
N GLY A 195 -5.60 -12.53 -5.02
CA GLY A 195 -7.03 -12.45 -5.32
C GLY A 195 -7.37 -12.56 -6.81
N LEU A 196 -6.52 -12.04 -7.68
CA LEU A 196 -6.76 -12.08 -9.13
C LEU A 196 -6.97 -13.51 -9.67
N PRO A 197 -6.12 -14.51 -9.37
CA PRO A 197 -6.37 -15.91 -9.77
C PRO A 197 -7.66 -16.49 -9.16
N ARG A 198 -8.02 -16.07 -7.96
CA ARG A 198 -9.26 -16.52 -7.31
C ARG A 198 -10.50 -16.01 -8.06
N VAL A 199 -10.54 -14.72 -8.40
CA VAL A 199 -11.61 -14.15 -9.22
C VAL A 199 -11.67 -14.81 -10.59
N TYR A 200 -10.51 -15.06 -11.22
CA TYR A 200 -10.45 -15.73 -12.52
C TYR A 200 -11.09 -17.12 -12.47
N ARG A 201 -10.72 -17.94 -11.47
CA ARG A 201 -11.34 -19.27 -11.29
C ARG A 201 -12.84 -19.19 -11.04
N ALA A 202 -13.29 -18.21 -10.24
CA ALA A 202 -14.71 -18.01 -9.99
C ALA A 202 -15.49 -17.65 -11.26
N ILE A 203 -14.97 -16.76 -12.09
CA ILE A 203 -15.57 -16.40 -13.38
C ILE A 203 -15.63 -17.64 -14.28
N CYS A 204 -14.52 -18.36 -14.43
CA CYS A 204 -14.48 -19.58 -15.25
C CYS A 204 -15.52 -20.60 -14.78
N ALA A 205 -15.64 -20.85 -13.48
CA ALA A 205 -16.58 -21.83 -12.92
C ALA A 205 -18.05 -21.41 -13.16
N VAL A 206 -18.37 -20.13 -12.96
CA VAL A 206 -19.75 -19.64 -13.15
C VAL A 206 -20.14 -19.63 -14.63
N ASP A 207 -19.18 -19.39 -15.55
CA ASP A 207 -19.42 -19.29 -16.98
C ASP A 207 -19.17 -20.62 -17.73
N GLY A 208 -18.78 -21.68 -17.02
CA GLY A 208 -18.52 -22.99 -17.62
C GLY A 208 -17.23 -23.06 -18.44
N HIS A 209 -16.24 -22.23 -18.13
CA HIS A 209 -14.92 -22.25 -18.75
C HIS A 209 -13.92 -23.09 -17.94
N THR A 210 -12.93 -23.66 -18.61
CA THR A 210 -11.80 -24.30 -17.94
C THR A 210 -10.74 -23.25 -17.61
N PRO A 211 -10.33 -23.07 -16.33
CA PRO A 211 -9.29 -22.11 -15.98
C PRO A 211 -7.93 -22.60 -16.48
N VAL A 212 -7.20 -21.73 -17.20
CA VAL A 212 -5.87 -22.00 -17.78
C VAL A 212 -4.79 -21.04 -17.25
N LEU A 213 -5.18 -19.96 -16.57
CA LEU A 213 -4.28 -18.97 -15.98
C LEU A 213 -4.24 -19.16 -14.45
N ASP A 214 -3.05 -19.22 -13.87
CA ASP A 214 -2.82 -19.58 -12.47
C ASP A 214 -2.19 -18.46 -11.61
N SER A 215 -1.72 -17.38 -12.25
CA SER A 215 -1.02 -16.31 -11.57
C SER A 215 -1.55 -14.92 -11.92
N ASP A 216 -1.38 -13.98 -11.00
CA ASP A 216 -1.72 -12.56 -11.19
C ASP A 216 -1.04 -11.95 -12.42
N ARG A 217 0.21 -12.34 -12.67
CA ARG A 217 0.98 -11.89 -13.82
C ARG A 217 0.44 -12.44 -15.14
N ALA A 218 0.10 -13.72 -15.17
CA ALA A 218 -0.48 -14.37 -16.36
C ALA A 218 -1.83 -13.74 -16.71
N ILE A 219 -2.70 -13.51 -15.71
CA ILE A 219 -4.01 -12.87 -15.87
C ILE A 219 -3.85 -11.43 -16.37
N THR A 220 -2.94 -10.66 -15.77
CA THR A 220 -2.68 -9.28 -16.20
C THR A 220 -2.15 -9.24 -17.64
N ALA A 221 -1.22 -10.12 -17.99
CA ALA A 221 -0.68 -10.20 -19.36
C ALA A 221 -1.75 -10.58 -20.37
N ALA A 222 -2.61 -11.57 -20.04
CA ALA A 222 -3.73 -11.97 -20.90
C ALA A 222 -4.74 -10.83 -21.10
N ALA A 223 -5.08 -10.08 -20.03
CA ALA A 223 -5.95 -8.92 -20.14
C ALA A 223 -5.37 -7.81 -21.03
N LEU A 224 -4.06 -7.54 -20.91
CA LEU A 224 -3.36 -6.59 -21.78
C LEU A 224 -3.33 -7.04 -23.24
N ALA A 225 -3.37 -8.35 -23.48
CA ALA A 225 -3.49 -8.95 -24.81
C ALA A 225 -4.96 -9.04 -25.33
N GLY A 226 -5.95 -8.58 -24.53
CA GLY A 226 -7.35 -8.52 -24.93
C GLY A 226 -8.16 -9.79 -24.60
N ASP A 227 -7.67 -10.69 -23.75
CA ASP A 227 -8.43 -11.87 -23.32
C ASP A 227 -9.70 -11.44 -22.58
N PRO A 228 -10.91 -11.87 -23.04
CA PRO A 228 -12.17 -11.35 -22.50
C PRO A 228 -12.43 -11.79 -21.05
N VAL A 229 -11.96 -12.97 -20.62
CA VAL A 229 -12.16 -13.45 -19.26
C VAL A 229 -11.22 -12.71 -18.31
N ALA A 230 -9.97 -12.54 -18.71
CA ALA A 230 -8.99 -11.78 -17.93
C ALA A 230 -9.40 -10.29 -17.80
N LEU A 231 -9.98 -9.69 -18.85
CA LEU A 231 -10.54 -8.33 -18.77
C LEU A 231 -11.71 -8.24 -17.77
N GLN A 232 -12.59 -9.25 -17.72
CA GLN A 232 -13.65 -9.31 -16.70
C GLN A 232 -13.08 -9.39 -15.28
N VAL A 233 -11.98 -10.12 -15.06
CA VAL A 233 -11.30 -10.18 -13.75
C VAL A 233 -10.89 -8.78 -13.32
N LEU A 234 -10.21 -8.02 -14.20
CA LEU A 234 -9.74 -6.67 -13.87
C LEU A 234 -10.89 -5.68 -13.69
N GLU A 235 -11.99 -5.83 -14.43
CA GLU A 235 -13.21 -5.01 -14.25
C GLU A 235 -13.84 -5.27 -12.88
N HIS A 236 -14.07 -6.54 -12.49
CA HIS A 236 -14.62 -6.87 -11.16
C HIS A 236 -13.70 -6.39 -10.04
N PHE A 237 -12.40 -6.62 -10.16
CA PHE A 237 -11.40 -6.15 -9.21
C PHE A 237 -11.50 -4.63 -9.03
N SER A 238 -11.54 -3.88 -10.13
CA SER A 238 -11.63 -2.42 -10.11
C SER A 238 -12.93 -1.92 -9.49
N CYS A 239 -14.06 -2.54 -9.84
CA CYS A 239 -15.37 -2.19 -9.27
C CYS A 239 -15.42 -2.45 -7.75
N TRP A 240 -14.92 -3.59 -7.28
CA TRP A 240 -14.84 -3.90 -5.85
C TRP A 240 -13.91 -2.94 -5.13
N LEU A 241 -12.74 -2.61 -5.71
CA LEU A 241 -11.84 -1.62 -5.11
C LEU A 241 -12.52 -0.25 -4.98
N GLY A 242 -13.30 0.17 -5.98
CA GLY A 242 -14.09 1.39 -5.91
C GLY A 242 -15.07 1.39 -4.75
N ARG A 243 -15.81 0.29 -4.55
CA ARG A 243 -16.75 0.17 -3.42
C ARG A 243 -16.06 0.18 -2.07
N VAL A 244 -14.96 -0.57 -1.93
CA VAL A 244 -14.19 -0.61 -0.67
C VAL A 244 -13.61 0.76 -0.36
N ALA A 245 -13.02 1.43 -1.34
CA ALA A 245 -12.52 2.80 -1.19
C ALA A 245 -13.64 3.78 -0.77
N GLY A 246 -14.80 3.73 -1.44
CA GLY A 246 -15.96 4.55 -1.08
C GLY A 246 -16.54 4.23 0.30
N ASN A 247 -16.52 2.97 0.74
CA ASN A 247 -16.92 2.59 2.10
C ASN A 247 -15.97 3.19 3.15
N ASN A 248 -14.65 3.14 2.91
CA ASN A 248 -13.68 3.78 3.78
C ASN A 248 -13.89 5.29 3.87
N VAL A 249 -14.13 5.97 2.72
CA VAL A 249 -14.47 7.40 2.71
C VAL A 249 -15.68 7.71 3.57
N LEU A 250 -16.76 6.94 3.46
CA LEU A 250 -17.97 7.13 4.28
C LEU A 250 -17.69 6.90 5.78
N THR A 251 -16.89 5.86 6.09
CA THR A 251 -16.60 5.46 7.47
C THR A 251 -15.82 6.53 8.23
N ILE A 252 -14.84 7.17 7.58
CA ILE A 252 -13.95 8.15 8.23
C ILE A 252 -14.27 9.60 7.90
N GLY A 253 -15.27 9.87 7.04
CA GLY A 253 -15.52 11.22 6.52
C GLY A 253 -14.41 11.72 5.59
N GLY A 254 -13.82 10.84 4.78
CA GLY A 254 -12.58 10.99 4.03
C GLY A 254 -12.67 11.93 2.82
N ARG A 255 -13.07 13.20 3.02
CA ARG A 255 -13.15 14.19 1.93
C ARG A 255 -11.79 14.81 1.56
N GLY A 256 -10.71 14.48 2.27
CA GLY A 256 -9.33 14.83 1.89
C GLY A 256 -8.85 14.12 0.63
N GLY A 257 -9.62 13.15 0.13
CA GLY A 257 -9.33 12.40 -1.10
C GLY A 257 -8.95 10.95 -0.83
N VAL A 258 -8.69 10.23 -1.92
CA VAL A 258 -8.27 8.82 -1.87
C VAL A 258 -6.99 8.63 -2.68
N TYR A 259 -5.99 8.05 -2.08
CA TYR A 259 -4.74 7.64 -2.72
C TYR A 259 -4.71 6.14 -2.89
N ILE A 260 -4.69 5.68 -4.16
CA ILE A 260 -4.54 4.27 -4.49
C ILE A 260 -3.06 4.00 -4.69
N VAL A 261 -2.50 3.14 -3.85
CA VAL A 261 -1.07 2.79 -3.82
C VAL A 261 -0.88 1.29 -4.11
N GLY A 262 0.34 0.80 -4.05
CA GLY A 262 0.65 -0.63 -4.20
C GLY A 262 0.98 -1.06 -5.62
N GLY A 263 1.54 -2.26 -5.74
CA GLY A 263 2.16 -2.74 -6.98
C GLY A 263 1.24 -3.50 -7.94
N VAL A 264 -0.04 -3.67 -7.63
CA VAL A 264 -0.96 -4.45 -8.49
C VAL A 264 -1.52 -3.59 -9.61
N ILE A 265 -2.13 -2.45 -9.29
CA ILE A 265 -2.81 -1.56 -10.25
C ILE A 265 -1.86 -0.99 -11.33
N PRO A 266 -0.63 -0.56 -11.03
CA PRO A 266 0.26 -0.01 -12.05
C PRO A 266 0.53 -0.95 -13.23
N ARG A 267 0.39 -2.26 -13.05
CA ARG A 267 0.59 -3.26 -14.11
C ARG A 267 -0.46 -3.19 -15.22
N PHE A 268 -1.64 -2.62 -14.94
CA PHE A 268 -2.76 -2.47 -15.87
C PHE A 268 -3.45 -1.10 -15.71
N ALA A 269 -2.68 -0.07 -15.45
CA ALA A 269 -3.18 1.25 -15.11
C ALA A 269 -4.19 1.83 -16.11
N ASP A 270 -3.99 1.64 -17.42
CA ASP A 270 -4.90 2.17 -18.44
C ASP A 270 -6.24 1.42 -18.43
N ILE A 271 -6.23 0.09 -18.25
CA ILE A 271 -7.46 -0.71 -18.09
C ILE A 271 -8.18 -0.25 -16.81
N PHE A 272 -7.45 -0.04 -15.71
CA PHE A 272 -8.02 0.43 -14.46
C PHE A 272 -8.69 1.81 -14.60
N LEU A 273 -8.05 2.78 -15.24
CA LEU A 273 -8.61 4.11 -15.46
C LEU A 273 -9.86 4.11 -16.33
N ALA A 274 -9.97 3.15 -17.27
CA ALA A 274 -11.14 2.96 -18.13
C ALA A 274 -12.23 2.09 -17.50
N SER A 275 -11.99 1.50 -16.32
CA SER A 275 -12.89 0.55 -15.65
C SER A 275 -14.08 1.20 -14.96
N GLY A 276 -14.96 0.36 -14.41
CA GLY A 276 -16.09 0.79 -13.59
C GLY A 276 -15.72 1.26 -12.17
N PHE A 277 -14.43 1.48 -11.84
CA PHE A 277 -14.00 1.95 -10.52
C PHE A 277 -14.73 3.22 -10.09
N ALA A 278 -14.68 4.29 -10.90
CA ALA A 278 -15.26 5.60 -10.56
C ALA A 278 -16.76 5.52 -10.30
N ARG A 279 -17.49 4.76 -11.13
CA ARG A 279 -18.90 4.50 -10.93
C ARG A 279 -19.17 3.77 -9.61
N SER A 280 -18.42 2.70 -9.34
CA SER A 280 -18.58 1.87 -8.13
C SER A 280 -18.16 2.61 -6.86
N PHE A 281 -17.18 3.50 -6.95
CA PHE A 281 -16.77 4.40 -5.85
C PHE A 281 -17.93 5.32 -5.45
N ALA A 282 -18.59 5.95 -6.41
CA ALA A 282 -19.67 6.91 -6.19
C ALA A 282 -21.03 6.27 -5.90
N ASP A 283 -21.22 4.98 -6.23
CA ASP A 283 -22.49 4.27 -6.03
C ASP A 283 -22.71 3.91 -4.57
N LYS A 284 -23.32 4.83 -3.81
CA LYS A 284 -23.61 4.73 -2.37
C LYS A 284 -25.08 5.05 -2.04
N GLY A 285 -25.99 4.80 -3.00
CA GLY A 285 -27.41 5.05 -2.80
C GLY A 285 -27.69 6.51 -2.39
N CYS A 286 -28.36 6.72 -1.27
CA CYS A 286 -28.66 8.08 -0.78
C CYS A 286 -27.42 8.90 -0.43
N MET A 287 -26.26 8.27 -0.26
CA MET A 287 -24.98 8.95 0.03
C MET A 287 -24.12 9.18 -1.20
N SER A 288 -24.58 8.87 -2.41
CA SER A 288 -23.81 9.07 -3.65
C SER A 288 -23.37 10.52 -3.85
N ASP A 289 -24.19 11.49 -3.46
CA ASP A 289 -23.83 12.91 -3.56
C ASP A 289 -22.69 13.30 -2.62
N TYR A 290 -22.54 12.59 -1.50
CA TYR A 290 -21.40 12.80 -0.59
C TYR A 290 -20.06 12.46 -1.23
N LEU A 291 -20.02 11.46 -2.11
CA LEU A 291 -18.81 11.00 -2.80
C LEU A 291 -18.48 11.88 -4.02
N LYS A 292 -19.43 12.66 -4.53
CA LYS A 292 -19.19 13.54 -5.68
C LYS A 292 -18.14 14.60 -5.36
N GLY A 293 -17.20 14.76 -6.28
CA GLY A 293 -16.14 15.75 -6.15
C GLY A 293 -15.05 15.40 -5.15
N ILE A 294 -15.05 14.20 -4.57
CA ILE A 294 -13.90 13.67 -3.82
C ILE A 294 -12.89 13.16 -4.83
N PRO A 295 -11.65 13.71 -4.85
CA PRO A 295 -10.64 13.26 -5.79
C PRO A 295 -10.10 11.88 -5.41
N VAL A 296 -9.82 11.09 -6.45
CA VAL A 296 -9.13 9.81 -6.31
C VAL A 296 -7.92 9.83 -7.23
N TRP A 297 -6.77 9.44 -6.71
CA TRP A 297 -5.51 9.38 -7.44
C TRP A 297 -4.89 7.99 -7.38
N LEU A 298 -4.38 7.53 -8.51
CA LEU A 298 -3.46 6.40 -8.58
C LEU A 298 -2.04 6.94 -8.41
N VAL A 299 -1.37 6.53 -7.34
CA VAL A 299 0.02 6.94 -7.05
C VAL A 299 0.98 6.16 -7.94
N THR A 300 1.84 6.89 -8.64
CA THR A 300 2.88 6.35 -9.52
C THR A 300 4.28 6.67 -9.03
N ALA A 301 4.41 7.47 -7.97
CA ALA A 301 5.68 7.79 -7.34
C ALA A 301 6.46 6.51 -6.98
N PRO A 302 7.78 6.47 -7.21
CA PRO A 302 8.61 5.40 -6.72
C PRO A 302 8.77 5.51 -5.19
N TYR A 303 8.72 4.38 -4.50
CA TYR A 303 9.07 4.23 -3.09
C TYR A 303 8.33 5.16 -2.09
N PRO A 304 6.99 5.34 -2.19
CA PRO A 304 6.27 6.24 -1.29
C PRO A 304 6.40 5.86 0.19
N GLY A 305 6.58 4.57 0.52
CA GLY A 305 6.86 4.11 1.90
C GLY A 305 8.20 4.63 2.45
N LEU A 306 9.25 4.71 1.62
CA LEU A 306 10.53 5.31 2.04
C LEU A 306 10.40 6.81 2.27
N ILE A 307 9.68 7.52 1.39
CA ILE A 307 9.38 8.95 1.56
C ILE A 307 8.66 9.18 2.88
N GLY A 308 7.64 8.38 3.17
CA GLY A 308 6.88 8.49 4.42
C GLY A 308 7.69 8.15 5.66
N ALA A 309 8.64 7.23 5.58
CA ALA A 309 9.60 6.99 6.67
C ALA A 309 10.48 8.22 6.93
N GLY A 310 10.87 8.96 5.89
CA GLY A 310 11.58 10.23 6.01
C GLY A 310 10.72 11.31 6.67
N VAL A 311 9.47 11.45 6.25
CA VAL A 311 8.50 12.37 6.88
C VAL A 311 8.31 12.03 8.36
N ALA A 312 8.20 10.75 8.71
CA ALA A 312 8.07 10.31 10.09
C ALA A 312 9.29 10.72 10.94
N LEU A 313 10.51 10.59 10.41
CA LEU A 313 11.72 11.06 11.09
C LEU A 313 11.72 12.57 11.34
N GLN A 314 11.30 13.34 10.33
CA GLN A 314 11.21 14.80 10.46
C GLN A 314 10.22 15.21 11.55
N GLN A 315 9.06 14.56 11.61
CA GLN A 315 8.05 14.86 12.64
C GLN A 315 8.48 14.43 14.04
N ALA A 316 9.32 13.40 14.16
CA ALA A 316 9.76 12.86 15.44
C ALA A 316 10.99 13.58 16.02
N PHE A 317 11.91 14.04 15.14
CA PHE A 317 13.26 14.50 15.53
C PHE A 317 13.72 15.79 14.81
N GLY A 318 12.87 16.38 13.97
CA GLY A 318 13.14 17.57 13.16
C GLY A 318 12.93 18.90 13.86
#